data_49d53062aecfcf11269ef9f4e1345df4
#
_entry.id   49d53062aecfcf11269ef9f4e1345df4
#
_cell.length_a   1.000
_cell.length_b   1.000
_cell.length_c   1.000
_cell.angle_alpha   90.00
_cell.angle_beta   90.00
_cell.angle_gamma   90.00
#
_symmetry.space_group_name_H-M   'P 1'
#
loop_
_entity.id
_entity.type
_entity.pdbx_description
1 polymer ?
#
loop_
_entity_poly.entity_id
_entity_poly.type
_entity_poly.pdbx_seq_one_letter_code
_entity_poly.pdbx_strand_id
1 'polypeptide(L)'
;MAIINFLIKFPVLKRLIPSLYKKYIFFFNKYKKEIIINDVIYDLDLRHLIDRRFFFHNGYEDELFNPLNDILLNNKIDFFLDIGCCWGVYSLRLAKNFKELKILSFDPIKTNIERLKLSIKKNNFKNIKCFQTALGSKIGKVSLGATEKYSPNYEINEKKAVINEISEINTLDFLL
;
A
#
# COMPACT_ATOMS: atom_id res chain seq x y z
N MET A 1 -15.61 -0.76 -14.50
CA MET A 1 -14.53 -1.66 -14.04
C MET A 1 -14.54 -2.97 -14.80
N ALA A 2 -15.61 -3.79 -14.81
CA ALA A 2 -15.65 -5.09 -15.49
C ALA A 2 -15.19 -5.09 -16.95
N ILE A 3 -15.62 -4.12 -17.75
CA ILE A 3 -15.24 -3.99 -19.17
C ILE A 3 -13.74 -3.70 -19.32
N ILE A 4 -13.18 -2.82 -18.52
CA ILE A 4 -11.73 -2.51 -18.56
C ILE A 4 -10.92 -3.77 -18.20
N ASN A 5 -11.32 -4.47 -17.14
CA ASN A 5 -10.66 -5.70 -16.69
C ASN A 5 -10.76 -6.83 -17.72
N PHE A 6 -11.83 -6.88 -18.51
CA PHE A 6 -11.95 -7.80 -19.64
C PHE A 6 -11.00 -7.42 -20.79
N LEU A 7 -10.99 -6.15 -21.18
CA LEU A 7 -10.20 -5.67 -22.32
C LEU A 7 -8.68 -5.77 -22.08
N ILE A 8 -8.19 -5.58 -20.85
CA ILE A 8 -6.77 -5.72 -20.55
C ILE A 8 -6.25 -7.16 -20.57
N LYS A 9 -7.11 -8.17 -20.75
CA LYS A 9 -6.67 -9.56 -21.02
C LYS A 9 -6.03 -9.73 -22.40
N PHE A 10 -6.31 -8.84 -23.36
CA PHE A 10 -5.70 -8.89 -24.68
C PHE A 10 -4.31 -8.21 -24.67
N PRO A 11 -3.26 -8.84 -25.26
CA PRO A 11 -1.88 -8.36 -25.13
C PRO A 11 -1.64 -6.91 -25.55
N VAL A 12 -2.28 -6.48 -26.64
CA VAL A 12 -2.17 -5.10 -27.15
C VAL A 12 -2.92 -4.12 -26.25
N LEU A 13 -4.14 -4.46 -25.84
CA LEU A 13 -5.00 -3.61 -25.03
C LEU A 13 -4.48 -3.49 -23.57
N LYS A 14 -3.79 -4.51 -23.07
CA LYS A 14 -3.14 -4.52 -21.75
C LYS A 14 -2.19 -3.33 -21.53
N ARG A 15 -1.51 -2.87 -22.58
CA ARG A 15 -0.60 -1.72 -22.52
C ARG A 15 -1.29 -0.41 -22.91
N LEU A 16 -2.16 -0.46 -23.90
CA LEU A 16 -2.79 0.72 -24.51
C LEU A 16 -3.83 1.36 -23.57
N ILE A 17 -4.71 0.54 -22.97
CA ILE A 17 -5.78 1.03 -22.09
C ILE A 17 -5.25 1.75 -20.86
N PRO A 18 -4.31 1.18 -20.05
CA PRO A 18 -3.73 1.90 -18.92
C PRO A 18 -3.04 3.20 -19.30
N SER A 19 -2.38 3.23 -20.48
CA SER A 19 -1.69 4.43 -20.97
C SER A 19 -2.67 5.54 -21.34
N LEU A 20 -3.73 5.24 -22.09
CA LEU A 20 -4.76 6.19 -22.46
C LEU A 20 -5.56 6.67 -21.23
N TYR A 21 -5.90 5.73 -20.34
CA TYR A 21 -6.59 6.06 -19.11
C TYR A 21 -5.73 6.94 -18.19
N LYS A 22 -4.42 6.70 -18.12
CA LYS A 22 -3.49 7.58 -17.41
C LYS A 22 -3.57 9.01 -17.95
N LYS A 23 -3.49 9.21 -19.28
CA LYS A 23 -3.63 10.54 -19.90
C LYS A 23 -4.97 11.19 -19.55
N TYR A 24 -6.06 10.45 -19.63
CA TYR A 24 -7.40 10.90 -19.28
C TYR A 24 -7.47 11.38 -17.82
N ILE A 25 -7.04 10.57 -16.84
CA ILE A 25 -7.15 10.94 -15.43
C ILE A 25 -6.27 12.14 -15.08
N PHE A 26 -5.09 12.28 -15.70
CA PHE A 26 -4.24 13.44 -15.49
C PHE A 26 -4.83 14.71 -16.12
N PHE A 27 -5.37 14.61 -17.33
CA PHE A 27 -6.00 15.75 -18.02
C PHE A 27 -7.21 16.29 -17.25
N PHE A 28 -8.05 15.40 -16.71
CA PHE A 28 -9.26 15.78 -15.96
C PHE A 28 -9.06 15.85 -14.44
N ASN A 29 -7.85 15.75 -13.92
CA ASN A 29 -7.55 15.71 -12.48
C ASN A 29 -8.36 14.65 -11.69
N LYS A 30 -8.75 13.53 -12.34
CA LYS A 30 -9.57 12.45 -11.76
C LYS A 30 -8.75 11.29 -11.24
N TYR A 31 -7.61 11.55 -10.62
CA TYR A 31 -6.66 10.53 -10.18
C TYR A 31 -7.01 9.87 -8.83
N LYS A 32 -7.85 10.48 -8.02
CA LYS A 32 -8.33 9.85 -6.77
C LYS A 32 -9.51 8.94 -7.05
N LYS A 33 -9.44 7.70 -6.57
CA LYS A 33 -10.47 6.68 -6.77
C LYS A 33 -10.69 5.88 -5.49
N GLU A 34 -11.95 5.73 -5.13
CA GLU A 34 -12.37 4.73 -4.17
C GLU A 34 -12.86 3.50 -4.92
N ILE A 35 -12.38 2.34 -4.54
CA ILE A 35 -12.81 1.06 -5.11
C ILE A 35 -13.06 0.04 -4.01
N ILE A 36 -13.91 -0.93 -4.31
CA ILE A 36 -14.20 -2.05 -3.41
C ILE A 36 -13.72 -3.33 -4.07
N ILE A 37 -12.85 -4.06 -3.39
CA ILE A 37 -12.37 -5.38 -3.82
C ILE A 37 -12.47 -6.32 -2.61
N ASN A 38 -13.16 -7.44 -2.79
CA ASN A 38 -13.39 -8.45 -1.73
C ASN A 38 -13.95 -7.80 -0.44
N ASP A 39 -14.94 -6.91 -0.59
CA ASP A 39 -15.57 -6.12 0.47
C ASP A 39 -14.61 -5.25 1.29
N VAL A 40 -13.46 -4.91 0.76
CA VAL A 40 -12.55 -3.92 1.34
C VAL A 40 -12.56 -2.66 0.50
N ILE A 41 -12.76 -1.52 1.15
CA ILE A 41 -12.73 -0.19 0.54
C ILE A 41 -11.27 0.27 0.50
N TYR A 42 -10.79 0.60 -0.70
CA TYR A 42 -9.45 1.12 -0.94
C TYR A 42 -9.51 2.54 -1.50
N ASP A 43 -8.72 3.43 -0.92
CA ASP A 43 -8.59 4.83 -1.38
C ASP A 43 -7.31 4.96 -2.20
N LEU A 44 -7.46 4.97 -3.52
CA LEU A 44 -6.35 4.95 -4.47
C LEU A 44 -6.03 6.34 -5.00
N ASP A 45 -4.74 6.61 -5.17
CA ASP A 45 -4.22 7.74 -5.93
C ASP A 45 -3.50 7.24 -7.18
N LEU A 46 -4.19 7.29 -8.31
CA LEU A 46 -3.71 6.72 -9.57
C LEU A 46 -2.48 7.46 -10.17
N ARG A 47 -1.94 8.44 -9.48
CA ARG A 47 -0.63 9.03 -9.79
C ARG A 47 0.50 8.07 -9.38
N HIS A 48 0.30 7.26 -8.34
CA HIS A 48 1.23 6.23 -7.90
C HIS A 48 1.16 4.97 -8.76
N LEU A 49 2.29 4.35 -8.99
CA LEU A 49 2.40 3.15 -9.84
C LEU A 49 1.66 1.94 -9.22
N ILE A 50 1.83 1.72 -7.91
CA ILE A 50 1.21 0.59 -7.20
C ILE A 50 -0.31 0.70 -7.26
N ASP A 51 -0.86 1.91 -7.02
CA ASP A 51 -2.31 2.15 -7.07
C ASP A 51 -2.89 1.88 -8.46
N ARG A 52 -2.17 2.27 -9.53
CA ARG A 52 -2.58 1.95 -10.90
C ARG A 52 -2.56 0.45 -11.16
N ARG A 53 -1.52 -0.26 -10.72
CA ARG A 53 -1.47 -1.72 -10.87
C ARG A 53 -2.63 -2.37 -10.14
N PHE A 54 -2.87 -1.98 -8.89
CA PHE A 54 -3.98 -2.47 -8.09
C PHE A 54 -5.33 -2.20 -8.77
N PHE A 55 -5.54 -0.98 -9.29
CA PHE A 55 -6.77 -0.58 -9.96
C PHE A 55 -7.04 -1.38 -11.23
N PHE A 56 -6.03 -1.57 -12.10
CA PHE A 56 -6.22 -2.24 -13.39
C PHE A 56 -6.29 -3.77 -13.27
N HIS A 57 -5.58 -4.35 -12.31
CA HIS A 57 -5.55 -5.80 -12.14
C HIS A 57 -6.53 -6.33 -11.10
N ASN A 58 -7.27 -5.44 -10.45
CA ASN A 58 -8.22 -5.78 -9.38
C ASN A 58 -7.57 -6.52 -8.20
N GLY A 59 -6.31 -6.19 -7.92
CA GLY A 59 -5.47 -6.79 -6.90
C GLY A 59 -3.99 -6.44 -7.11
N TYR A 60 -3.17 -6.82 -6.15
CA TYR A 60 -1.73 -6.61 -6.19
C TYR A 60 -1.05 -7.74 -5.42
N GLU A 61 -0.05 -8.37 -6.04
CA GLU A 61 0.75 -9.44 -5.43
C GLU A 61 -0.07 -10.61 -4.86
N ASP A 62 -1.14 -11.01 -5.56
CA ASP A 62 -2.00 -12.12 -5.14
C ASP A 62 -1.22 -13.44 -5.02
N GLU A 63 -0.19 -13.63 -5.84
CA GLU A 63 0.70 -14.78 -5.80
C GLU A 63 1.46 -14.89 -4.47
N LEU A 64 1.75 -13.75 -3.81
CA LEU A 64 2.38 -13.71 -2.49
C LEU A 64 1.33 -13.73 -1.37
N PHE A 65 0.18 -13.09 -1.59
CA PHE A 65 -0.87 -13.01 -0.58
C PHE A 65 -1.53 -14.37 -0.30
N ASN A 66 -1.76 -15.19 -1.33
CA ASN A 66 -2.44 -16.46 -1.15
C ASN A 66 -1.66 -17.43 -0.24
N PRO A 67 -0.35 -17.68 -0.43
CA PRO A 67 0.43 -18.48 0.49
C PRO A 67 0.46 -17.93 1.93
N LEU A 68 0.53 -16.59 2.09
CA LEU A 68 0.46 -15.95 3.39
C LEU A 68 -0.88 -16.23 4.08
N ASN A 69 -1.98 -16.10 3.34
CA ASN A 69 -3.32 -16.39 3.85
C ASN A 69 -3.46 -17.85 4.29
N ASP A 70 -2.89 -18.80 3.54
CA ASP A 70 -2.88 -20.22 3.89
C ASP A 70 -2.06 -20.49 5.16
N ILE A 71 -0.92 -19.83 5.33
CA ILE A 71 -0.12 -19.92 6.56
C ILE A 71 -0.95 -19.46 7.77
N LEU A 72 -1.64 -18.33 7.65
CA LEU A 72 -2.45 -17.77 8.74
C LEU A 72 -3.68 -18.64 9.06
N LEU A 73 -4.27 -19.30 8.06
CA LEU A 73 -5.39 -20.22 8.25
C LEU A 73 -4.99 -21.51 8.97
N ASN A 74 -3.77 -22.00 8.70
CA ASN A 74 -3.31 -23.30 9.22
C ASN A 74 -2.49 -23.20 10.50
N ASN A 75 -2.20 -21.98 11.00
CA ASN A 75 -1.41 -21.76 12.18
C ASN A 75 -2.06 -20.75 13.13
N LYS A 76 -1.89 -20.94 14.41
CA LYS A 76 -2.31 -19.97 15.42
C LYS A 76 -1.27 -18.84 15.48
N ILE A 77 -1.57 -17.72 14.83
CA ILE A 77 -0.72 -16.54 14.78
C ILE A 77 -1.49 -15.37 15.37
N ASP A 78 -0.96 -14.75 16.42
CA ASP A 78 -1.61 -13.64 17.12
C ASP A 78 -1.26 -12.28 16.53
N PHE A 79 -0.07 -12.14 15.90
CA PHE A 79 0.44 -10.88 15.37
C PHE A 79 0.95 -11.00 13.94
N PHE A 80 0.70 -9.97 13.15
CA PHE A 80 1.30 -9.78 11.84
C PHE A 80 1.98 -8.41 11.77
N LEU A 81 3.24 -8.40 11.34
CA LEU A 81 4.05 -7.19 11.18
C LEU A 81 4.15 -6.86 9.68
N ASP A 82 3.52 -5.77 9.27
CA ASP A 82 3.56 -5.24 7.90
C ASP A 82 4.62 -4.13 7.84
N ILE A 83 5.85 -4.49 7.48
CA ILE A 83 6.99 -3.58 7.46
C ILE A 83 7.18 -3.01 6.07
N GLY A 84 7.10 -1.68 5.94
CA GLY A 84 7.00 -1.03 4.64
C GLY A 84 5.59 -1.17 4.05
N CYS A 85 4.57 -1.02 4.89
CA CYS A 85 3.18 -1.30 4.55
C CYS A 85 2.62 -0.42 3.43
N CYS A 86 3.31 0.65 3.03
CA CYS A 86 2.80 1.64 2.10
C CYS A 86 1.42 2.15 2.55
N TRP A 87 0.41 2.06 1.69
CA TRP A 87 -0.97 2.39 2.07
C TRP A 87 -1.78 1.15 2.54
N GLY A 88 -1.11 0.04 2.86
CA GLY A 88 -1.67 -1.09 3.62
C GLY A 88 -2.42 -2.15 2.81
N VAL A 89 -1.94 -2.52 1.62
CA VAL A 89 -2.58 -3.57 0.81
C VAL A 89 -2.72 -4.88 1.59
N TYR A 90 -1.63 -5.34 2.21
CA TYR A 90 -1.63 -6.57 3.02
C TYR A 90 -2.43 -6.38 4.31
N SER A 91 -2.15 -5.31 5.05
CA SER A 91 -2.83 -5.00 6.32
C SER A 91 -4.35 -4.98 6.19
N LEU A 92 -4.89 -4.32 5.16
CA LEU A 92 -6.34 -4.20 4.96
C LEU A 92 -6.97 -5.54 4.57
N ARG A 93 -6.32 -6.30 3.69
CA ARG A 93 -6.79 -7.64 3.27
C ARG A 93 -6.80 -8.62 4.44
N LEU A 94 -5.74 -8.64 5.23
CA LEU A 94 -5.63 -9.50 6.41
C LEU A 94 -6.62 -9.10 7.49
N ALA A 95 -6.82 -7.81 7.75
CA ALA A 95 -7.79 -7.33 8.73
C ALA A 95 -9.24 -7.72 8.38
N LYS A 96 -9.57 -7.82 7.09
CA LYS A 96 -10.87 -8.32 6.63
C LYS A 96 -11.04 -9.80 6.92
N ASN A 97 -10.00 -10.59 6.62
CA ASN A 97 -10.07 -12.06 6.70
C ASN A 97 -9.90 -12.58 8.13
N PHE A 98 -9.08 -11.91 8.95
CA PHE A 98 -8.66 -12.38 10.28
C PHE A 98 -8.96 -11.30 11.33
N LYS A 99 -10.14 -11.36 11.95
CA LYS A 99 -10.60 -10.32 12.89
C LYS A 99 -9.81 -10.29 14.20
N GLU A 100 -9.31 -11.45 14.64
CA GLU A 100 -8.55 -11.59 15.88
C GLU A 100 -7.05 -11.34 15.69
N LEU A 101 -6.56 -11.34 14.46
CA LEU A 101 -5.16 -11.09 14.16
C LEU A 101 -4.83 -9.61 14.45
N LYS A 102 -3.85 -9.37 15.31
CA LYS A 102 -3.35 -8.01 15.59
C LYS A 102 -2.32 -7.64 14.52
N ILE A 103 -2.63 -6.62 13.73
CA ILE A 103 -1.79 -6.17 12.63
C ILE A 103 -1.09 -4.89 13.04
N LEU A 104 0.26 -4.90 12.95
CA LEU A 104 1.11 -3.76 13.23
C LEU A 104 1.77 -3.31 11.93
N SER A 105 1.36 -2.16 11.42
CA SER A 105 1.76 -1.63 10.12
C SER A 105 2.74 -0.48 10.30
N PHE A 106 3.92 -0.61 9.68
CA PHE A 106 5.01 0.34 9.78
C PHE A 106 5.35 0.91 8.41
N ASP A 107 5.39 2.22 8.30
CA ASP A 107 5.90 2.91 7.11
C ASP A 107 6.48 4.27 7.52
N PRO A 108 7.68 4.63 7.07
CA PRO A 108 8.29 5.91 7.41
C PRO A 108 7.62 7.10 6.72
N ILE A 109 6.91 6.88 5.62
CA ILE A 109 6.33 7.94 4.80
C ILE A 109 4.97 8.35 5.36
N LYS A 110 4.87 9.62 5.77
CA LYS A 110 3.67 10.17 6.40
C LYS A 110 2.40 9.98 5.56
N THR A 111 2.48 10.28 4.28
CA THR A 111 1.31 10.17 3.39
C THR A 111 0.80 8.74 3.23
N ASN A 112 1.68 7.74 3.32
CA ASN A 112 1.31 6.34 3.30
C ASN A 112 0.47 5.97 4.52
N ILE A 113 0.95 6.33 5.71
CA ILE A 113 0.25 6.07 6.98
C ILE A 113 -1.08 6.82 7.06
N GLU A 114 -1.14 8.07 6.58
CA GLU A 114 -2.40 8.82 6.54
C GLU A 114 -3.45 8.13 5.65
N ARG A 115 -3.04 7.64 4.48
CA ARG A 115 -3.90 6.88 3.57
C ARG A 115 -4.38 5.56 4.19
N LEU A 116 -3.46 4.82 4.84
CA LEU A 116 -3.83 3.60 5.55
C LEU A 116 -4.85 3.87 6.66
N LYS A 117 -4.63 4.88 7.50
CA LYS A 117 -5.57 5.29 8.56
C LYS A 117 -6.95 5.65 8.00
N LEU A 118 -7.00 6.35 6.86
CA LEU A 118 -8.26 6.67 6.19
C LEU A 118 -8.99 5.39 5.73
N SER A 119 -8.27 4.44 5.12
CA SER A 119 -8.84 3.16 4.70
C SER A 119 -9.30 2.31 5.88
N ILE A 120 -8.55 2.27 6.98
CA ILE A 120 -8.97 1.61 8.24
C ILE A 120 -10.31 2.17 8.73
N LYS A 121 -10.43 3.51 8.77
CA LYS A 121 -11.67 4.19 9.20
C LYS A 121 -12.84 3.85 8.28
N LYS A 122 -12.66 3.90 6.96
CA LYS A 122 -13.71 3.58 5.98
C LYS A 122 -14.21 2.13 6.10
N ASN A 123 -13.33 1.20 6.41
CA ASN A 123 -13.65 -0.22 6.59
C ASN A 123 -14.07 -0.59 8.01
N ASN A 124 -14.02 0.35 8.95
CA ASN A 124 -14.29 0.11 10.38
C ASN A 124 -13.41 -1.02 10.99
N PHE A 125 -12.17 -1.19 10.51
CA PHE A 125 -11.26 -2.17 11.08
C PHE A 125 -10.74 -1.72 12.44
N LYS A 126 -10.63 -2.67 13.40
CA LYS A 126 -10.21 -2.40 14.79
C LYS A 126 -8.90 -3.09 15.16
N ASN A 127 -8.43 -3.96 14.30
CA ASN A 127 -7.29 -4.85 14.53
C ASN A 127 -5.99 -4.41 13.82
N ILE A 128 -5.93 -3.15 13.32
CA ILE A 128 -4.72 -2.58 12.71
C ILE A 128 -4.22 -1.40 13.56
N LYS A 129 -2.95 -1.44 13.94
CA LYS A 129 -2.24 -0.32 14.56
C LYS A 129 -1.15 0.18 13.61
N CYS A 130 -1.13 1.50 13.34
CA CYS A 130 -0.21 2.13 12.41
C CYS A 130 0.89 2.89 13.12
N PHE A 131 2.13 2.73 12.64
CA PHE A 131 3.31 3.43 13.13
C PHE A 131 3.98 4.17 11.97
N GLN A 132 4.14 5.48 12.10
CA GLN A 132 4.88 6.30 11.15
C GLN A 132 6.36 6.28 11.56
N THR A 133 7.06 5.24 11.20
CA THR A 133 8.49 5.07 11.51
C THR A 133 9.15 4.08 10.57
N ALA A 134 10.44 4.24 10.34
CA ALA A 134 11.28 3.19 9.81
C ALA A 134 11.67 2.23 10.94
N LEU A 135 11.89 0.96 10.63
CA LEU A 135 12.48 0.00 11.56
C LEU A 135 13.96 -0.21 11.26
N GLY A 136 14.77 -0.23 12.28
CA GLY A 136 16.21 -0.41 12.16
C GLY A 136 16.82 -1.02 13.43
N SER A 137 18.15 -1.20 13.42
CA SER A 137 18.88 -1.77 14.54
C SER A 137 19.15 -0.78 15.67
N LYS A 138 18.92 0.52 15.45
CA LYS A 138 19.15 1.59 16.44
C LYS A 138 18.12 2.69 16.25
N ILE A 139 17.75 3.32 17.36
CA ILE A 139 16.89 4.51 17.36
C ILE A 139 17.65 5.68 16.74
N GLY A 140 16.97 6.47 15.90
CA GLY A 140 17.58 7.61 15.23
C GLY A 140 16.65 8.29 14.25
N LYS A 141 17.24 8.98 13.27
CA LYS A 141 16.52 9.62 12.17
C LYS A 141 17.13 9.22 10.84
N VAL A 142 16.29 9.16 9.82
CA VAL A 142 16.70 8.85 8.45
C VAL A 142 16.11 9.88 7.48
N SER A 143 16.92 10.32 6.53
CA SER A 143 16.44 11.08 5.38
C SER A 143 16.11 10.10 4.25
N LEU A 144 14.88 10.15 3.78
CA LEU A 144 14.35 9.31 2.73
C LEU A 144 14.06 10.17 1.52
N GLY A 145 14.61 9.82 0.37
CA GLY A 145 14.44 10.55 -0.86
C GLY A 145 13.83 9.71 -1.96
N ALA A 146 13.00 10.34 -2.80
CA ALA A 146 12.52 9.74 -4.03
C ALA A 146 12.89 10.59 -5.24
N THR A 147 13.36 9.95 -6.30
CA THR A 147 13.77 10.60 -7.55
C THR A 147 12.59 11.04 -8.42
N GLU A 148 11.38 10.52 -8.13
CA GLU A 148 10.15 10.87 -8.83
C GLU A 148 9.04 11.21 -7.83
N LYS A 149 8.20 12.20 -8.18
CA LYS A 149 7.14 12.73 -7.30
C LYS A 149 6.12 11.70 -6.79
N TYR A 150 5.89 10.65 -7.52
CA TYR A 150 4.91 9.60 -7.17
C TYR A 150 5.56 8.22 -7.18
N SER A 151 6.87 8.17 -6.86
CA SER A 151 7.60 6.92 -6.72
C SER A 151 7.09 6.13 -5.53
N PRO A 152 6.97 4.81 -5.62
CA PRO A 152 6.80 3.94 -4.46
C PRO A 152 8.12 3.71 -3.73
N ASN A 153 9.26 4.00 -4.38
CA ASN A 153 10.58 3.70 -3.89
C ASN A 153 11.19 4.95 -3.26
N TYR A 154 11.60 4.83 -2.02
CA TYR A 154 12.38 5.82 -1.30
C TYR A 154 13.73 5.21 -0.94
N GLU A 155 14.80 5.97 -1.12
CA GLU A 155 16.16 5.57 -0.81
C GLU A 155 16.73 6.43 0.31
N ILE A 156 17.58 5.82 1.13
CA ILE A 156 18.25 6.51 2.24
C ILE A 156 19.28 7.49 1.66
N ASN A 157 19.19 8.75 2.06
CA ASN A 157 20.11 9.82 1.64
C ASN A 157 20.23 9.99 0.11
N GLU A 158 19.12 9.82 -0.65
CA GLU A 158 19.12 10.01 -2.10
C GLU A 158 19.50 11.45 -2.48
N LYS A 159 20.63 11.59 -3.14
CA LYS A 159 21.20 12.91 -3.52
C LYS A 159 20.43 13.63 -4.63
N LYS A 160 19.72 12.88 -5.49
CA LYS A 160 18.94 13.41 -6.62
C LYS A 160 17.44 13.44 -6.30
N ALA A 161 17.09 13.42 -5.03
CA ALA A 161 15.70 13.34 -4.62
C ALA A 161 14.92 14.59 -5.03
N VAL A 162 13.78 14.36 -5.65
CA VAL A 162 12.74 15.40 -5.93
C VAL A 162 11.85 15.59 -4.70
N ILE A 163 11.73 14.54 -3.87
CA ILE A 163 11.02 14.56 -2.60
C ILE A 163 11.96 14.05 -1.53
N ASN A 164 12.04 14.78 -0.42
CA ASN A 164 12.75 14.38 0.78
C ASN A 164 11.79 14.36 1.96
N GLU A 165 11.88 13.30 2.78
CA GLU A 165 11.13 13.16 4.02
C GLU A 165 12.08 12.69 5.12
N ILE A 166 12.04 13.33 6.29
CA ILE A 166 12.79 12.90 7.46
C ILE A 166 11.84 12.07 8.31
N SER A 167 12.24 10.85 8.61
CA SER A 167 11.49 9.94 9.46
C SER A 167 12.32 9.50 10.67
N GLU A 168 11.62 9.12 11.73
CA GLU A 168 12.24 8.44 12.85
C GLU A 168 12.56 7.00 12.48
N ILE A 169 13.65 6.48 13.06
CA ILE A 169 13.98 5.06 13.09
C ILE A 169 13.78 4.57 14.50
N ASN A 170 13.05 3.49 14.66
CA ASN A 170 12.87 2.81 15.94
C ASN A 170 13.28 1.35 15.80
N THR A 171 13.62 0.73 16.94
CA THR A 171 13.76 -0.73 17.01
C THR A 171 12.40 -1.34 17.29
N LEU A 172 12.20 -2.57 16.84
CA LEU A 172 10.95 -3.28 17.10
C LEU A 172 10.73 -3.47 18.61
N ASP A 173 11.80 -3.82 19.36
CA ASP A 173 11.75 -4.02 20.81
C ASP A 173 11.34 -2.76 21.60
N PHE A 174 11.57 -1.58 21.03
CA PHE A 174 11.15 -0.32 21.66
C PHE A 174 9.66 -0.03 21.45
N LEU A 175 9.07 -0.58 20.40
CA LEU A 175 7.69 -0.28 19.97
C LEU A 175 6.65 -1.31 20.45
N LEU A 176 7.07 -2.50 20.85
CA LEU A 176 6.27 -3.60 21.37
C LEU A 176 6.32 -3.70 22.87
#